data_f5cf2acf22858c7312e8d88951ac60b7
#
_entry.id   f5cf2acf22858c7312e8d88951ac60b7
#
_cell.length_a   1.000
_cell.length_b   1.000
_cell.length_c   1.000
_cell.angle_alpha   90.00
_cell.angle_beta   90.00
_cell.angle_gamma   90.00
#
_symmetry.space_group_name_H-M   'P 1'
#
loop_
_entity.id
_entity.type
_entity.pdbx_description
1 polymer ?
#
loop_
_entity_poly.entity_id
_entity_poly.type
_entity_poly.pdbx_seq_one_letter_code
_entity_poly.pdbx_strand_id
1 'polypeptide(L)'
;YIEHYLPFIEEKEWISGCSYWNFIDFNVAERQESMPRVNNKGLFYNDRSPKDVAYYFKAMWRKDIPVVYIATRDWAQRQGEKDKLHNIKVYSNCDEVELFVNGRSCGKKNVENCFATFSIPLDEGRSTLTATGHGHNGETTDVTTIDNRYIPKTYNSGELAINVGSNCYFTSSVSNLTWLPDQQYEAGKWGWIDGKQRSTTSEVFNTVDGPIYQTWLEDLTEYRIDAPAGTYEVELLTTDFSGKAQQMANLLGRADGMTQEQGNTFAVTICGNTVESSFSPASEGRNMQANKVRYIVENHSNCIDIKLLPKTGKTFLSGIKVRK
;
A
#
# COMPACT_ATOMS: atom_id res chain seq x y z
N TYR A 1 9.58 -10.85 9.24
CA TYR A 1 10.30 -12.06 8.83
C TYR A 1 11.59 -12.22 9.65
N ILE A 2 12.58 -11.34 9.50
CA ILE A 2 13.89 -11.43 10.19
C ILE A 2 13.76 -11.37 11.71
N GLU A 3 12.93 -10.50 12.25
CA GLU A 3 12.65 -10.40 13.70
C GLU A 3 12.18 -11.72 14.34
N HIS A 4 11.65 -12.62 13.54
CA HIS A 4 11.23 -13.94 13.98
C HIS A 4 12.33 -15.00 13.79
N TYR A 5 12.95 -15.02 12.61
CA TYR A 5 13.89 -16.10 12.28
C TYR A 5 15.28 -15.94 12.86
N LEU A 6 15.79 -14.71 12.97
CA LEU A 6 17.15 -14.51 13.48
C LEU A 6 17.29 -14.91 14.95
N PRO A 7 16.40 -14.50 15.89
CA PRO A 7 16.44 -15.00 17.27
C PRO A 7 16.29 -16.53 17.34
N PHE A 8 15.37 -17.10 16.53
CA PHE A 8 15.19 -18.55 16.48
C PHE A 8 16.48 -19.27 16.07
N ILE A 9 17.22 -18.77 15.07
CA ILE A 9 18.48 -19.35 14.62
C ILE A 9 19.54 -19.27 15.72
N GLU A 10 19.64 -18.11 16.40
CA GLU A 10 20.63 -17.91 17.48
C GLU A 10 20.37 -18.77 18.72
N GLU A 11 19.11 -19.13 19.00
CA GLU A 11 18.75 -20.02 20.10
C GLU A 11 19.09 -21.50 19.87
N LYS A 12 19.32 -21.92 18.63
CA LYS A 12 19.50 -23.34 18.30
C LYS A 12 20.96 -23.73 18.23
N GLU A 13 21.45 -24.41 19.25
CA GLU A 13 22.84 -24.88 19.35
C GLU A 13 23.29 -25.78 18.19
N TRP A 14 22.33 -26.42 17.48
CA TRP A 14 22.62 -27.30 16.34
C TRP A 14 22.70 -26.55 15.01
N ILE A 15 22.39 -25.24 14.97
CA ILE A 15 22.56 -24.39 13.79
C ILE A 15 23.92 -23.72 13.87
N SER A 16 24.84 -24.10 13.01
CA SER A 16 26.20 -23.55 12.98
C SER A 16 26.29 -22.14 12.37
N GLY A 17 25.25 -21.66 11.71
CA GLY A 17 25.18 -20.32 11.13
C GLY A 17 24.18 -20.19 10.00
N CYS A 18 24.01 -18.98 9.52
CA CYS A 18 23.15 -18.65 8.37
C CYS A 18 23.75 -17.52 7.55
N SER A 19 23.35 -17.43 6.30
CA SER A 19 23.67 -16.30 5.44
C SER A 19 22.38 -15.63 4.98
N TYR A 20 22.31 -14.33 5.18
CA TYR A 20 21.17 -13.57 4.70
C TYR A 20 21.30 -13.29 3.20
N TRP A 21 20.26 -13.56 2.43
CA TRP A 21 20.16 -13.19 1.03
C TRP A 21 19.25 -11.99 0.88
N ASN A 22 19.76 -10.82 0.56
CA ASN A 22 21.14 -10.54 0.20
C ASN A 22 21.59 -9.21 0.80
N PHE A 23 22.83 -8.79 0.54
CA PHE A 23 23.38 -7.57 1.14
C PHE A 23 22.77 -6.29 0.56
N ILE A 24 22.63 -6.20 -0.78
CA ILE A 24 22.18 -5.00 -1.49
C ILE A 24 21.14 -5.38 -2.56
N ASP A 25 20.14 -4.52 -2.76
CA ASP A 25 19.19 -4.68 -3.88
C ASP A 25 19.92 -4.64 -5.21
N PHE A 26 19.47 -5.39 -6.20
CA PHE A 26 20.05 -5.41 -7.52
C PHE A 26 19.01 -5.61 -8.61
N ASN A 27 19.34 -5.11 -9.81
CA ASN A 27 18.43 -5.20 -10.95
C ASN A 27 18.41 -6.59 -11.55
N VAL A 28 17.21 -7.08 -11.89
CA VAL A 28 16.96 -8.35 -12.56
C VAL A 28 15.92 -8.12 -13.65
N ALA A 29 16.32 -8.13 -14.90
CA ALA A 29 15.49 -7.72 -16.03
C ALA A 29 14.15 -8.48 -16.14
N GLU A 30 14.13 -9.76 -15.78
CA GLU A 30 12.97 -10.64 -15.94
C GLU A 30 12.08 -10.74 -14.69
N ARG A 31 12.44 -10.05 -13.59
CA ARG A 31 11.72 -10.18 -12.33
C ARG A 31 10.45 -9.35 -12.32
N GLN A 32 9.33 -10.00 -11.98
CA GLN A 32 8.00 -9.41 -11.88
C GLN A 32 7.40 -9.67 -10.49
N GLU A 33 8.16 -9.37 -9.44
CA GLU A 33 7.69 -9.45 -8.04
C GLU A 33 7.19 -8.09 -7.53
N SER A 34 7.09 -7.92 -6.23
CA SER A 34 6.59 -6.71 -5.56
C SER A 34 7.24 -5.41 -6.04
N MET A 35 8.45 -5.50 -6.58
CA MET A 35 9.17 -4.40 -7.21
C MET A 35 9.64 -4.88 -8.57
N PRO A 36 8.99 -4.47 -9.66
CA PRO A 36 9.35 -4.94 -11.00
C PRO A 36 10.82 -4.67 -11.31
N ARG A 37 11.49 -5.69 -11.90
CA ARG A 37 12.89 -5.64 -12.34
C ARG A 37 13.93 -5.43 -11.24
N VAL A 38 13.55 -5.56 -9.97
CA VAL A 38 14.46 -5.41 -8.83
C VAL A 38 14.36 -6.62 -7.92
N ASN A 39 15.49 -7.19 -7.55
CA ASN A 39 15.55 -8.05 -6.37
C ASN A 39 15.68 -7.15 -5.14
N ASN A 40 14.58 -6.95 -4.43
CA ASN A 40 14.47 -6.03 -3.30
C ASN A 40 14.69 -6.70 -1.94
N LYS A 41 15.39 -7.84 -1.90
CA LYS A 41 15.66 -8.60 -0.66
C LYS A 41 16.91 -8.13 0.08
N GLY A 42 17.57 -7.06 -0.40
CA GLY A 42 18.77 -6.51 0.22
C GLY A 42 18.51 -5.91 1.61
N LEU A 43 19.55 -5.92 2.44
CA LEU A 43 19.62 -5.11 3.67
C LEU A 43 19.72 -3.61 3.34
N PHE A 44 20.28 -3.31 2.17
CA PHE A 44 20.50 -1.97 1.65
C PHE A 44 19.80 -1.81 0.30
N TYR A 45 19.40 -0.59 -0.02
CA TYR A 45 18.93 -0.22 -1.35
C TYR A 45 20.07 -0.26 -2.39
N ASN A 46 19.73 -0.13 -3.68
CA ASN A 46 20.72 -0.10 -4.78
C ASN A 46 21.78 1.01 -4.61
N ASP A 47 21.40 2.13 -4.02
CA ASP A 47 22.28 3.27 -3.72
C ASP A 47 23.10 3.08 -2.45
N ARG A 48 23.00 1.90 -1.82
CA ARG A 48 23.64 1.52 -0.56
C ARG A 48 23.13 2.24 0.68
N SER A 49 22.02 2.97 0.61
CA SER A 49 21.36 3.45 1.82
C SER A 49 20.76 2.27 2.59
N PRO A 50 20.85 2.25 3.93
CA PRO A 50 20.37 1.14 4.75
C PRO A 50 18.85 1.13 4.83
N LYS A 51 18.25 -0.06 4.74
CA LYS A 51 16.85 -0.29 5.09
C LYS A 51 16.68 -0.51 6.58
N ASP A 52 15.46 -0.44 7.10
CA ASP A 52 15.14 -0.72 8.50
C ASP A 52 15.76 -2.03 9.01
N VAL A 53 15.73 -3.08 8.18
CA VAL A 53 16.29 -4.38 8.52
C VAL A 53 17.79 -4.34 8.81
N ALA A 54 18.56 -3.45 8.17
CA ALA A 54 19.98 -3.27 8.46
C ALA A 54 20.21 -2.74 9.88
N TYR A 55 19.31 -1.89 10.38
CA TYR A 55 19.39 -1.40 11.75
C TYR A 55 18.96 -2.45 12.78
N TYR A 56 18.03 -3.34 12.41
CA TYR A 56 17.73 -4.50 13.25
C TYR A 56 18.96 -5.41 13.41
N PHE A 57 19.64 -5.78 12.31
CA PHE A 57 20.90 -6.51 12.37
C PHE A 57 21.97 -5.77 13.17
N LYS A 58 22.06 -4.45 13.01
CA LYS A 58 22.97 -3.62 13.80
C LYS A 58 22.68 -3.72 15.30
N ALA A 59 21.41 -3.66 15.70
CA ALA A 59 21.01 -3.82 17.10
C ALA A 59 21.33 -5.22 17.65
N MET A 60 21.12 -6.27 16.83
CA MET A 60 21.43 -7.67 17.23
C MET A 60 22.93 -7.92 17.43
N TRP A 61 23.77 -7.40 16.54
CA TRP A 61 25.18 -7.81 16.49
C TRP A 61 26.18 -6.82 17.10
N ARG A 62 25.85 -5.53 17.18
CA ARG A 62 26.72 -4.54 17.85
C ARG A 62 26.51 -4.58 19.35
N LYS A 63 27.52 -5.05 20.10
CA LYS A 63 27.49 -5.12 21.56
C LYS A 63 28.34 -4.02 22.21
N ASP A 64 29.17 -3.37 21.43
CA ASP A 64 30.17 -2.38 21.84
C ASP A 64 29.66 -0.96 21.89
N ILE A 65 28.58 -0.65 21.20
CA ILE A 65 27.96 0.68 21.16
C ILE A 65 26.44 0.60 21.32
N PRO A 66 25.79 1.62 21.93
CA PRO A 66 24.34 1.68 21.95
C PRO A 66 23.78 1.95 20.55
N VAL A 67 22.67 1.30 20.23
CA VAL A 67 21.92 1.45 18.98
C VAL A 67 20.48 1.78 19.29
N VAL A 68 19.97 2.85 18.70
CA VAL A 68 18.54 3.19 18.68
C VAL A 68 18.18 3.62 17.26
N TYR A 69 17.06 3.14 16.74
CA TYR A 69 16.57 3.48 15.42
C TYR A 69 15.04 3.38 15.36
N ILE A 70 14.38 4.49 15.06
CA ILE A 70 12.94 4.51 14.83
C ILE A 70 12.66 3.95 13.44
N ALA A 71 12.01 2.79 13.38
CA ALA A 71 11.74 2.07 12.14
C ALA A 71 10.58 2.68 11.32
N THR A 72 10.44 2.23 10.08
CA THR A 72 9.40 2.63 9.12
C THR A 72 9.51 4.09 8.65
N ARG A 73 10.74 4.60 8.51
CA ARG A 73 11.02 5.97 8.04
C ARG A 73 10.57 6.23 6.62
N ASP A 74 10.69 5.23 5.74
CA ASP A 74 10.25 5.32 4.34
C ASP A 74 8.73 5.47 4.23
N TRP A 75 8.02 5.06 5.26
CA TRP A 75 6.60 5.34 5.41
C TRP A 75 6.38 6.54 6.33
N ALA A 76 6.86 7.71 5.93
CA ALA A 76 6.76 8.92 6.73
C ALA A 76 5.32 9.42 6.89
N GLN A 77 4.45 9.15 5.92
CA GLN A 77 3.03 9.50 6.03
C GLN A 77 2.25 8.43 6.77
N ARG A 78 1.42 8.86 7.74
CA ARG A 78 0.50 8.02 8.49
C ARG A 78 -0.93 8.48 8.22
N GLN A 79 -1.88 7.56 8.30
CA GLN A 79 -3.29 7.89 8.09
C GLN A 79 -4.18 7.03 8.97
N GLY A 80 -5.32 7.57 9.31
CA GLY A 80 -6.33 6.86 10.07
C GLY A 80 -7.37 7.80 10.66
N GLU A 81 -8.35 7.22 11.31
CA GLU A 81 -9.31 7.98 12.11
C GLU A 81 -8.59 8.72 13.24
N LYS A 82 -9.17 9.80 13.73
CA LYS A 82 -8.58 10.65 14.76
C LYS A 82 -8.07 9.89 16.00
N ASP A 83 -8.79 8.84 16.38
CA ASP A 83 -8.48 8.07 17.60
C ASP A 83 -7.64 6.81 17.30
N LYS A 84 -7.16 6.65 16.08
CA LYS A 84 -6.35 5.50 15.70
C LYS A 84 -5.01 5.52 16.43
N LEU A 85 -4.68 4.41 17.06
CA LEU A 85 -3.34 4.18 17.59
C LEU A 85 -2.39 3.73 16.48
N HIS A 86 -1.23 4.35 16.42
CA HIS A 86 -0.15 4.03 15.50
C HIS A 86 0.96 3.29 16.23
N ASN A 87 1.39 2.17 15.67
CA ASN A 87 2.51 1.41 16.23
C ASN A 87 3.83 2.01 15.72
N ILE A 88 4.61 2.54 16.65
CA ILE A 88 5.96 3.04 16.41
C ILE A 88 6.93 1.99 16.96
N LYS A 89 7.69 1.36 16.07
CA LYS A 89 8.72 0.39 16.44
C LYS A 89 10.08 1.05 16.51
N VAL A 90 10.83 0.73 17.56
CA VAL A 90 12.20 1.22 17.75
C VAL A 90 13.12 0.02 17.87
N TYR A 91 14.10 -0.11 16.98
CA TYR A 91 15.18 -1.10 17.10
C TYR A 91 16.24 -0.58 18.04
N SER A 92 16.66 -1.43 18.97
CA SER A 92 17.65 -1.04 19.98
C SER A 92 18.34 -2.27 20.57
N ASN A 93 19.58 -2.10 21.02
CA ASN A 93 20.32 -3.03 21.87
C ASN A 93 20.50 -2.48 23.28
N CYS A 94 19.83 -1.39 23.62
CA CYS A 94 19.77 -0.87 24.99
C CYS A 94 18.82 -1.70 25.86
N ASP A 95 18.85 -1.50 27.17
CA ASP A 95 17.97 -2.23 28.10
C ASP A 95 16.54 -1.66 28.06
N GLU A 96 16.42 -0.33 27.89
CA GLU A 96 15.16 0.42 27.86
C GLU A 96 15.20 1.49 26.77
N VAL A 97 14.04 1.79 26.19
CA VAL A 97 13.83 2.94 25.27
C VAL A 97 12.69 3.80 25.76
N GLU A 98 12.88 5.12 25.76
CA GLU A 98 11.83 6.11 25.94
C GLU A 98 11.51 6.78 24.60
N LEU A 99 10.21 6.86 24.26
CA LEU A 99 9.72 7.52 23.06
C LEU A 99 9.08 8.86 23.39
N PHE A 100 9.41 9.88 22.61
CA PHE A 100 8.81 11.20 22.69
C PHE A 100 8.14 11.58 21.37
N VAL A 101 7.01 12.26 21.46
CA VAL A 101 6.34 12.91 20.32
C VAL A 101 6.26 14.39 20.60
N ASN A 102 6.86 15.20 19.73
CA ASN A 102 6.95 16.66 19.88
C ASN A 102 7.47 17.09 21.27
N GLY A 103 8.45 16.34 21.81
CA GLY A 103 9.05 16.58 23.12
C GLY A 103 8.25 16.05 24.31
N ARG A 104 7.03 15.50 24.09
CA ARG A 104 6.20 14.89 25.14
C ARG A 104 6.49 13.40 25.22
N SER A 105 6.84 12.90 26.40
CA SER A 105 7.08 11.47 26.63
C SER A 105 5.80 10.64 26.41
N CYS A 106 5.96 9.56 25.67
CA CYS A 106 4.97 8.51 25.48
C CYS A 106 5.24 7.29 26.38
N GLY A 107 6.20 7.43 27.32
CA GLY A 107 6.59 6.39 28.24
C GLY A 107 7.84 5.63 27.81
N LYS A 108 8.23 4.73 28.69
CA LYS A 108 9.41 3.86 28.57
C LYS A 108 8.98 2.42 28.35
N LYS A 109 9.79 1.66 27.61
CA LYS A 109 9.61 0.23 27.41
C LYS A 109 10.94 -0.50 27.44
N ASN A 110 10.95 -1.67 28.05
CA ASN A 110 12.06 -2.60 27.96
C ASN A 110 12.21 -3.07 26.50
N VAL A 111 13.44 -3.28 26.12
CA VAL A 111 13.78 -3.82 24.79
C VAL A 111 13.77 -5.35 24.86
N GLU A 112 12.99 -5.97 24.02
CA GLU A 112 12.91 -7.42 23.85
C GLU A 112 13.21 -7.79 22.41
N ASN A 113 14.05 -8.79 22.17
CA ASN A 113 14.47 -9.22 20.84
C ASN A 113 14.97 -8.05 19.95
N CYS A 114 15.70 -7.10 20.56
CA CYS A 114 16.25 -5.90 19.95
C CYS A 114 15.21 -4.92 19.38
N PHE A 115 13.99 -4.89 19.91
CA PHE A 115 13.02 -3.83 19.61
C PHE A 115 12.06 -3.54 20.78
N ALA A 116 11.47 -2.35 20.73
CA ALA A 116 10.31 -1.96 21.52
C ALA A 116 9.23 -1.38 20.59
N THR A 117 7.96 -1.63 20.89
CA THR A 117 6.85 -1.09 20.09
C THR A 117 5.93 -0.24 20.95
N PHE A 118 5.73 1.01 20.56
CA PHE A 118 4.84 1.97 21.20
C PHE A 118 3.56 2.11 20.39
N SER A 119 2.40 1.97 21.04
CA SER A 119 1.10 2.18 20.42
C SER A 119 0.57 3.52 20.90
N ILE A 120 0.59 4.54 20.06
CA ILE A 120 0.36 5.93 20.42
C ILE A 120 -0.61 6.62 19.46
N PRO A 121 -1.44 7.55 19.91
CA PRO A 121 -2.16 8.46 19.03
C PRO A 121 -1.19 9.47 18.42
N LEU A 122 -1.49 9.91 17.20
CA LEU A 122 -0.77 10.97 16.50
C LEU A 122 -1.74 12.10 16.19
N ASP A 123 -1.33 13.34 16.47
CA ASP A 123 -2.08 14.51 16.04
C ASP A 123 -2.02 14.68 14.53
N GLU A 124 -2.97 15.44 13.97
CA GLU A 124 -2.96 15.82 12.56
C GLU A 124 -1.74 16.68 12.23
N GLY A 125 -1.10 16.39 11.08
CA GLY A 125 0.07 17.11 10.60
C GLY A 125 1.39 16.51 11.04
N ARG A 126 2.44 17.32 11.00
CA ARG A 126 3.81 16.88 11.24
C ARG A 126 4.11 16.70 12.72
N SER A 127 4.67 15.55 13.05
CA SER A 127 5.19 15.23 14.39
C SER A 127 6.65 14.83 14.31
N THR A 128 7.43 15.30 15.31
CA THR A 128 8.80 14.84 15.55
C THR A 128 8.79 13.71 16.55
N LEU A 129 9.33 12.57 16.18
CA LEU A 129 9.55 11.43 17.06
C LEU A 129 11.00 11.44 17.50
N THR A 130 11.24 11.28 18.79
CA THR A 130 12.55 11.11 19.40
C THR A 130 12.55 9.85 20.24
N ALA A 131 13.48 8.94 20.01
CA ALA A 131 13.65 7.75 20.83
C ALA A 131 15.03 7.80 21.50
N THR A 132 15.05 7.68 22.82
CA THR A 132 16.29 7.62 23.61
C THR A 132 16.42 6.25 24.27
N GLY A 133 17.52 5.59 24.00
CA GLY A 133 17.82 4.28 24.59
C GLY A 133 18.86 4.42 25.70
N HIS A 134 18.60 3.70 26.79
CA HIS A 134 19.46 3.64 27.97
C HIS A 134 19.82 2.17 28.23
N GLY A 135 21.08 1.90 28.47
CA GLY A 135 21.54 0.54 28.75
C GLY A 135 22.97 0.48 29.26
N HIS A 136 23.37 -0.72 29.60
CA HIS A 136 24.71 -1.03 30.09
C HIS A 136 25.81 -0.63 29.09
N ASN A 137 25.48 -0.53 27.80
CA ASN A 137 26.40 -0.13 26.72
C ASN A 137 26.38 1.39 26.43
N GLY A 138 25.66 2.18 27.26
CA GLY A 138 25.56 3.62 27.16
C GLY A 138 24.18 4.14 26.77
N GLU A 139 24.14 5.39 26.34
CA GLU A 139 22.94 6.09 25.93
C GLU A 139 23.10 6.60 24.49
N THR A 140 22.01 6.54 23.72
CA THR A 140 21.95 7.13 22.38
C THR A 140 20.52 7.53 22.02
N THR A 141 20.41 8.47 21.08
CA THR A 141 19.12 9.03 20.65
C THR A 141 19.01 8.98 19.14
N ASP A 142 17.78 8.73 18.68
CA ASP A 142 17.41 8.81 17.27
C ASP A 142 16.19 9.70 17.08
N VAL A 143 16.16 10.44 15.97
CA VAL A 143 15.10 11.40 15.67
C VAL A 143 14.61 11.20 14.22
N THR A 144 13.28 11.24 14.05
CA THR A 144 12.64 11.26 12.73
C THR A 144 11.38 12.11 12.76
N THR A 145 10.84 12.40 11.59
CA THR A 145 9.55 13.09 11.45
C THR A 145 8.56 12.23 10.70
N ILE A 146 7.31 12.30 11.12
CA ILE A 146 6.18 11.69 10.43
C ILE A 146 5.10 12.75 10.20
N ASP A 147 4.28 12.53 9.19
CA ASP A 147 3.12 13.36 8.86
C ASP A 147 1.86 12.52 8.95
N ASN A 148 0.92 12.89 9.83
CA ASN A 148 -0.31 12.13 10.05
C ASN A 148 -1.51 12.89 9.48
N ARG A 149 -2.37 12.17 8.76
CA ARG A 149 -3.63 12.71 8.20
C ARG A 149 -4.82 11.98 8.78
N TYR A 150 -5.77 12.74 9.29
CA TYR A 150 -7.05 12.18 9.69
C TYR A 150 -7.90 11.86 8.47
N ILE A 151 -8.43 10.64 8.45
CA ILE A 151 -9.33 10.18 7.41
C ILE A 151 -10.75 10.21 7.97
N PRO A 152 -11.69 10.91 7.32
CA PRO A 152 -13.08 10.92 7.75
C PRO A 152 -13.71 9.52 7.63
N LYS A 153 -14.60 9.22 8.57
CA LYS A 153 -15.36 7.94 8.54
C LYS A 153 -16.39 7.90 7.42
N THR A 154 -16.86 9.08 7.00
CA THR A 154 -17.93 9.26 6.01
C THR A 154 -17.49 10.28 4.98
N TYR A 155 -17.99 10.14 3.76
CA TYR A 155 -17.75 11.12 2.70
C TYR A 155 -18.85 12.16 2.69
N ASN A 156 -18.51 13.42 2.97
CA ASN A 156 -19.46 14.53 2.95
C ASN A 156 -19.13 15.60 1.90
N SER A 157 -17.86 15.81 1.60
CA SER A 157 -17.41 16.81 0.63
C SER A 157 -15.92 16.60 0.29
N GLY A 158 -15.44 17.36 -0.69
CA GLY A 158 -14.04 17.34 -1.11
C GLY A 158 -13.72 16.17 -2.02
N GLU A 159 -12.56 15.58 -1.84
CA GLU A 159 -12.06 14.48 -2.67
C GLU A 159 -11.96 13.19 -1.84
N LEU A 160 -12.51 12.10 -2.37
CA LEU A 160 -12.40 10.75 -1.85
C LEU A 160 -11.71 9.89 -2.91
N ALA A 161 -10.62 9.22 -2.56
CA ALA A 161 -9.91 8.29 -3.42
C ALA A 161 -9.79 6.92 -2.74
N ILE A 162 -10.20 5.86 -3.41
CA ILE A 162 -10.31 4.51 -2.88
C ILE A 162 -9.45 3.56 -3.72
N ASN A 163 -8.53 2.86 -3.07
CA ASN A 163 -7.71 1.81 -3.67
C ASN A 163 -8.50 0.50 -3.67
N VAL A 164 -9.29 0.28 -4.71
CA VAL A 164 -10.30 -0.79 -4.80
C VAL A 164 -9.63 -2.16 -4.75
N GLY A 165 -10.19 -3.04 -3.93
CA GLY A 165 -9.67 -4.39 -3.69
C GLY A 165 -8.43 -4.44 -2.77
N SER A 166 -7.95 -3.30 -2.26
CA SER A 166 -6.79 -3.21 -1.38
C SER A 166 -7.19 -2.93 0.07
N ASN A 167 -6.52 -3.56 1.01
CA ASN A 167 -6.64 -3.25 2.43
C ASN A 167 -5.56 -2.26 2.93
N CYS A 168 -4.81 -1.65 2.01
CA CYS A 168 -3.69 -0.77 2.31
C CYS A 168 -3.94 0.65 1.80
N TYR A 169 -3.45 1.64 2.55
CA TYR A 169 -3.31 3.00 2.05
C TYR A 169 -2.21 3.07 1.00
N PHE A 170 -2.40 3.96 0.02
CA PHE A 170 -1.36 4.33 -0.92
C PHE A 170 -1.35 5.85 -1.10
N THR A 171 -0.18 6.47 -1.02
CA THR A 171 -0.03 7.90 -1.32
C THR A 171 0.78 8.08 -2.58
N SER A 172 0.18 8.72 -3.57
CA SER A 172 0.86 9.07 -4.82
C SER A 172 2.00 10.05 -4.55
N SER A 173 3.19 9.71 -5.02
CA SER A 173 4.37 10.59 -4.92
C SER A 173 4.28 11.82 -5.82
N VAL A 174 3.42 11.79 -6.83
CA VAL A 174 3.24 12.88 -7.82
C VAL A 174 2.13 13.83 -7.40
N SER A 175 0.94 13.30 -7.09
CA SER A 175 -0.22 14.12 -6.73
C SER A 175 -0.34 14.39 -5.24
N ASN A 176 0.44 13.68 -4.41
CA ASN A 176 0.33 13.68 -2.95
C ASN A 176 -1.08 13.30 -2.44
N LEU A 177 -1.88 12.66 -3.32
CA LEU A 177 -3.20 12.16 -3.00
C LEU A 177 -3.09 10.82 -2.27
N THR A 178 -3.83 10.69 -1.19
CA THR A 178 -3.92 9.43 -0.45
C THR A 178 -5.14 8.65 -0.90
N TRP A 179 -4.90 7.44 -1.36
CA TRP A 179 -5.90 6.43 -1.68
C TRP A 179 -6.17 5.58 -0.45
N LEU A 180 -7.44 5.52 -0.07
CA LEU A 180 -7.88 4.81 1.13
C LEU A 180 -8.02 3.31 0.86
N PRO A 181 -7.84 2.46 1.88
CA PRO A 181 -8.16 1.04 1.74
C PRO A 181 -9.63 0.83 1.42
N ASP A 182 -9.90 -0.24 0.68
CA ASP A 182 -11.24 -0.67 0.35
C ASP A 182 -11.88 -1.47 1.49
N GLN A 183 -13.19 -1.54 1.48
CA GLN A 183 -13.98 -2.26 2.46
C GLN A 183 -15.30 -2.75 1.86
N GLN A 184 -15.93 -3.72 2.52
CA GLN A 184 -17.32 -4.05 2.23
C GLN A 184 -18.19 -2.86 2.62
N TYR A 185 -19.25 -2.61 1.83
CA TYR A 185 -20.15 -1.49 2.08
C TYR A 185 -20.81 -1.58 3.45
N GLU A 186 -20.77 -0.48 4.17
CA GLU A 186 -21.52 -0.21 5.38
C GLU A 186 -22.30 1.09 5.20
N ALA A 187 -23.53 1.14 5.70
CA ALA A 187 -24.35 2.36 5.64
C ALA A 187 -23.65 3.55 6.29
N GLY A 188 -23.67 4.69 5.61
CA GLY A 188 -22.97 5.91 6.02
C GLY A 188 -21.53 6.01 5.51
N LYS A 189 -21.01 5.00 4.82
CA LYS A 189 -19.63 4.91 4.31
C LYS A 189 -19.61 4.69 2.80
N TRP A 190 -18.59 3.99 2.35
CA TRP A 190 -18.41 3.50 0.99
C TRP A 190 -18.00 2.03 1.02
N GLY A 191 -18.12 1.35 -0.12
CA GLY A 191 -17.62 0.00 -0.24
C GLY A 191 -18.29 -0.79 -1.35
N TRP A 192 -17.77 -2.00 -1.55
CA TRP A 192 -18.29 -2.96 -2.50
C TRP A 192 -19.43 -3.78 -1.92
N ILE A 193 -20.41 -4.13 -2.78
CA ILE A 193 -21.53 -5.01 -2.42
C ILE A 193 -21.12 -6.46 -2.67
N ASP A 194 -20.44 -6.72 -3.77
CA ASP A 194 -19.98 -8.03 -4.20
C ASP A 194 -18.62 -7.94 -4.90
N GLY A 195 -18.12 -9.08 -5.37
CA GLY A 195 -16.84 -9.17 -6.06
C GLY A 195 -15.79 -9.96 -5.27
N LYS A 196 -14.66 -10.16 -5.91
CA LYS A 196 -13.54 -10.93 -5.35
C LYS A 196 -12.28 -10.07 -5.38
N GLN A 197 -11.67 -9.86 -4.24
CA GLN A 197 -10.39 -9.16 -4.15
C GLN A 197 -9.30 -9.96 -4.88
N ARG A 198 -8.56 -9.26 -5.73
CA ARG A 198 -7.44 -9.77 -6.48
C ARG A 198 -6.24 -8.84 -6.38
N SER A 199 -5.06 -9.40 -6.56
CA SER A 199 -3.83 -8.63 -6.61
C SER A 199 -2.81 -9.27 -7.54
N THR A 200 -1.87 -8.45 -8.01
CA THR A 200 -0.71 -8.87 -8.77
C THR A 200 0.51 -8.05 -8.39
N THR A 201 1.69 -8.59 -8.62
CA THR A 201 2.96 -7.86 -8.53
C THR A 201 3.51 -7.46 -9.89
N SER A 202 2.71 -7.66 -10.94
CA SER A 202 3.12 -7.27 -12.30
C SER A 202 3.20 -5.78 -12.47
N GLU A 203 4.17 -5.34 -13.25
CA GLU A 203 4.28 -3.95 -13.66
C GLU A 203 3.02 -3.48 -14.39
N VAL A 204 2.57 -2.28 -14.10
CA VAL A 204 1.51 -1.57 -14.83
C VAL A 204 2.14 -0.40 -15.55
N PHE A 205 1.98 -0.35 -16.86
CA PHE A 205 2.59 0.66 -17.69
C PHE A 205 1.74 1.95 -17.74
N ASN A 206 2.35 3.02 -18.23
CA ASN A 206 1.73 4.32 -18.41
C ASN A 206 1.21 4.96 -17.10
N THR A 207 1.85 4.65 -15.97
CA THR A 207 1.56 5.26 -14.67
C THR A 207 2.78 5.21 -13.77
N VAL A 208 2.89 6.17 -12.87
CA VAL A 208 3.83 6.15 -11.72
C VAL A 208 3.15 5.60 -10.45
N ASP A 209 1.82 5.50 -10.46
CA ASP A 209 0.99 5.02 -9.35
C ASP A 209 0.58 3.55 -9.53
N GLY A 210 1.50 2.73 -10.06
CA GLY A 210 1.28 1.31 -10.32
C GLY A 210 0.57 0.54 -9.21
N PRO A 211 0.90 0.73 -7.92
CA PRO A 211 0.25 0.02 -6.81
C PRO A 211 -1.27 0.12 -6.77
N ILE A 212 -1.89 1.23 -7.22
CA ILE A 212 -3.35 1.38 -7.28
C ILE A 212 -3.96 0.38 -8.27
N TYR A 213 -3.28 0.13 -9.38
CA TYR A 213 -3.77 -0.76 -10.44
C TYR A 213 -3.42 -2.24 -10.19
N GLN A 214 -2.56 -2.52 -9.22
CA GLN A 214 -2.12 -3.88 -8.89
C GLN A 214 -3.08 -4.60 -7.93
N THR A 215 -4.12 -3.93 -7.48
CA THR A 215 -5.26 -4.52 -6.74
C THR A 215 -6.56 -4.20 -7.45
N TRP A 216 -7.55 -5.08 -7.37
CA TRP A 216 -8.86 -4.86 -7.95
C TRP A 216 -9.92 -5.77 -7.34
N LEU A 217 -11.19 -5.41 -7.54
CA LEU A 217 -12.33 -6.30 -7.36
C LEU A 217 -12.71 -6.91 -8.72
N GLU A 218 -12.67 -8.24 -8.80
CA GLU A 218 -13.11 -9.03 -9.93
C GLU A 218 -14.54 -9.49 -9.74
N ASP A 219 -15.32 -9.58 -10.80
CA ASP A 219 -16.76 -9.93 -10.79
C ASP A 219 -17.59 -8.92 -9.95
N LEU A 220 -17.15 -7.66 -9.88
CA LEU A 220 -17.86 -6.57 -9.21
C LEU A 220 -19.10 -6.19 -9.99
N THR A 221 -20.28 -6.20 -9.37
CA THR A 221 -21.53 -5.72 -10.00
C THR A 221 -21.98 -4.37 -9.45
N GLU A 222 -21.70 -4.06 -8.17
CA GLU A 222 -22.12 -2.81 -7.56
C GLU A 222 -21.14 -2.32 -6.50
N TYR A 223 -20.82 -1.03 -6.57
CA TYR A 223 -20.07 -0.28 -5.57
C TYR A 223 -20.88 0.92 -5.10
N ARG A 224 -20.91 1.22 -3.81
CA ARG A 224 -21.69 2.29 -3.20
C ARG A 224 -20.81 3.28 -2.44
N ILE A 225 -21.16 4.57 -2.55
CA ILE A 225 -20.55 5.65 -1.79
C ILE A 225 -21.68 6.53 -1.27
N ASP A 226 -21.92 6.51 0.04
CA ASP A 226 -22.89 7.40 0.64
C ASP A 226 -22.38 8.84 0.55
N ALA A 227 -23.15 9.69 -0.14
CA ALA A 227 -22.80 11.05 -0.47
C ALA A 227 -24.07 11.89 -0.62
N PRO A 228 -24.08 13.18 -0.15
CA PRO A 228 -25.23 14.05 -0.33
C PRO A 228 -25.59 14.26 -1.81
N ALA A 229 -26.82 14.61 -2.10
CA ALA A 229 -27.24 14.99 -3.45
C ALA A 229 -26.36 16.15 -4.00
N GLY A 230 -26.08 16.12 -5.30
CA GLY A 230 -25.26 17.11 -5.99
C GLY A 230 -24.57 16.58 -7.23
N THR A 231 -23.77 17.45 -7.86
CA THR A 231 -22.94 17.13 -9.02
C THR A 231 -21.59 16.59 -8.56
N TYR A 232 -21.16 15.51 -9.14
CA TYR A 232 -19.89 14.85 -8.81
C TYR A 232 -19.07 14.53 -10.04
N GLU A 233 -17.75 14.69 -9.91
CA GLU A 233 -16.80 14.08 -10.81
C GLU A 233 -16.44 12.70 -10.25
N VAL A 234 -16.69 11.64 -11.02
CA VAL A 234 -16.35 10.24 -10.69
C VAL A 234 -15.29 9.76 -11.67
N GLU A 235 -14.14 9.40 -11.16
CA GLU A 235 -13.03 8.85 -11.94
C GLU A 235 -12.88 7.37 -11.59
N LEU A 236 -12.87 6.51 -12.61
CA LEU A 236 -12.69 5.06 -12.49
C LEU A 236 -11.32 4.66 -13.05
N LEU A 237 -10.57 3.89 -12.28
CA LEU A 237 -9.25 3.39 -12.64
C LEU A 237 -9.31 1.88 -12.84
N THR A 238 -8.78 1.44 -13.98
CA THR A 238 -8.75 0.03 -14.35
C THR A 238 -7.45 -0.33 -15.06
N THR A 239 -7.14 -1.61 -15.08
CA THR A 239 -6.16 -2.18 -16.02
C THR A 239 -6.57 -3.60 -16.34
N ASP A 240 -6.36 -4.05 -17.56
CA ASP A 240 -6.69 -5.41 -17.98
C ASP A 240 -5.41 -6.27 -17.96
N PHE A 241 -5.43 -7.35 -17.19
CA PHE A 241 -4.37 -8.35 -17.15
C PHE A 241 -4.65 -9.58 -18.02
N SER A 242 -5.77 -9.62 -18.75
CA SER A 242 -6.01 -10.65 -19.75
C SER A 242 -4.91 -10.62 -20.82
N GLY A 243 -4.52 -11.76 -21.34
CA GLY A 243 -3.40 -11.85 -22.28
C GLY A 243 -2.00 -11.63 -21.67
N LYS A 244 -1.88 -11.49 -20.36
CA LYS A 244 -0.57 -11.33 -19.67
C LYS A 244 0.40 -12.46 -20.03
N ALA A 245 -0.08 -13.70 -20.02
CA ALA A 245 0.75 -14.86 -20.39
C ALA A 245 1.26 -14.76 -21.82
N GLN A 246 0.42 -14.35 -22.76
CA GLN A 246 0.77 -14.11 -24.17
C GLN A 246 1.80 -12.97 -24.31
N GLN A 247 1.59 -11.87 -23.60
CA GLN A 247 2.51 -10.73 -23.64
C GLN A 247 3.88 -11.08 -23.08
N MET A 248 3.92 -11.80 -21.96
CA MET A 248 5.18 -12.30 -21.38
C MET A 248 5.86 -13.30 -22.31
N ALA A 249 5.09 -14.21 -22.95
CA ALA A 249 5.62 -15.16 -23.92
C ALA A 249 6.18 -14.46 -25.17
N ASN A 250 5.51 -13.39 -25.64
CA ASN A 250 6.02 -12.55 -26.74
C ASN A 250 7.35 -11.88 -26.37
N LEU A 251 7.43 -11.29 -25.17
CA LEU A 251 8.67 -10.65 -24.67
C LEU A 251 9.84 -11.63 -24.56
N LEU A 252 9.56 -12.91 -24.28
CA LEU A 252 10.54 -13.97 -24.15
C LEU A 252 10.78 -14.74 -25.45
N GLY A 253 10.12 -14.38 -26.55
CA GLY A 253 10.20 -15.09 -27.83
C GLY A 253 9.61 -16.52 -27.77
N ARG A 254 8.61 -16.76 -26.93
CA ARG A 254 8.01 -18.07 -26.66
C ARG A 254 6.49 -18.11 -26.93
N ALA A 255 5.98 -17.19 -27.74
CA ALA A 255 4.53 -17.04 -27.94
C ALA A 255 3.91 -17.96 -28.99
N ASP A 256 4.71 -18.74 -29.72
CA ASP A 256 4.21 -19.62 -30.77
C ASP A 256 3.21 -20.66 -30.23
N GLY A 257 2.02 -20.69 -30.82
CA GLY A 257 0.95 -21.64 -30.46
C GLY A 257 0.08 -21.23 -29.28
N MET A 258 0.26 -20.05 -28.66
CA MET A 258 -0.64 -19.56 -27.63
C MET A 258 -1.93 -18.97 -28.20
N THR A 259 -3.06 -19.32 -27.59
CA THR A 259 -4.37 -18.74 -27.93
C THR A 259 -4.47 -17.33 -27.34
N GLN A 260 -4.91 -16.37 -28.14
CA GLN A 260 -5.15 -15.00 -27.64
C GLN A 260 -6.37 -15.00 -26.71
N GLU A 261 -6.19 -14.50 -25.48
CA GLU A 261 -7.30 -14.30 -24.56
C GLU A 261 -8.20 -13.14 -25.03
N GLN A 262 -9.51 -13.33 -24.94
CA GLN A 262 -10.47 -12.29 -25.26
C GLN A 262 -10.46 -11.21 -24.18
N GLY A 263 -10.39 -9.94 -24.55
CA GLY A 263 -10.44 -8.82 -23.62
C GLY A 263 -11.79 -8.70 -22.92
N ASN A 264 -11.79 -8.00 -21.79
CA ASN A 264 -12.98 -7.77 -20.99
C ASN A 264 -13.72 -6.51 -21.46
N THR A 265 -15.06 -6.56 -21.47
CA THR A 265 -15.91 -5.39 -21.72
C THR A 265 -17.15 -5.45 -20.85
N PHE A 266 -17.62 -4.29 -20.36
CA PHE A 266 -18.82 -4.17 -19.54
C PHE A 266 -19.47 -2.79 -19.68
N ALA A 267 -20.76 -2.70 -19.38
CA ALA A 267 -21.44 -1.41 -19.27
C ALA A 267 -21.21 -0.81 -17.89
N VAL A 268 -21.12 0.51 -17.82
CA VAL A 268 -20.99 1.29 -16.57
C VAL A 268 -22.20 2.19 -16.41
N THR A 269 -22.86 2.05 -15.26
CA THR A 269 -23.98 2.91 -14.84
C THR A 269 -23.61 3.61 -13.54
N ILE A 270 -23.80 4.92 -13.45
CA ILE A 270 -23.54 5.70 -12.25
C ILE A 270 -24.77 6.54 -11.93
N CYS A 271 -25.25 6.49 -10.69
CA CYS A 271 -26.47 7.17 -10.23
C CYS A 271 -27.67 6.88 -11.15
N GLY A 272 -27.84 5.62 -11.56
CA GLY A 272 -28.94 5.19 -12.44
C GLY A 272 -28.77 5.52 -13.92
N ASN A 273 -27.74 6.27 -14.32
CA ASN A 273 -27.49 6.67 -15.71
C ASN A 273 -26.37 5.81 -16.31
N THR A 274 -26.60 5.22 -17.48
CA THR A 274 -25.54 4.51 -18.23
C THR A 274 -24.58 5.54 -18.81
N VAL A 275 -23.39 5.64 -18.21
CA VAL A 275 -22.34 6.57 -18.65
C VAL A 275 -21.44 5.98 -19.73
N GLU A 276 -21.35 4.64 -19.78
CA GLU A 276 -20.63 3.93 -20.81
C GLU A 276 -21.32 2.61 -21.13
N SER A 277 -21.69 2.44 -22.39
CA SER A 277 -22.44 1.24 -22.81
C SER A 277 -21.54 0.02 -23.08
N SER A 278 -20.25 0.25 -23.36
CA SER A 278 -19.28 -0.82 -23.65
C SER A 278 -17.87 -0.37 -23.29
N PHE A 279 -17.62 -0.29 -22.00
CA PHE A 279 -16.32 0.08 -21.45
C PHE A 279 -15.31 -1.07 -21.61
N SER A 280 -14.11 -0.74 -22.07
CA SER A 280 -12.96 -1.65 -22.04
C SER A 280 -11.98 -1.21 -20.96
N PRO A 281 -11.63 -2.07 -20.01
CA PRO A 281 -10.65 -1.74 -18.98
C PRO A 281 -9.22 -1.64 -19.51
N ALA A 282 -8.94 -2.17 -20.70
CA ALA A 282 -7.66 -2.02 -21.39
C ALA A 282 -7.56 -0.62 -22.03
N SER A 283 -6.53 0.13 -21.69
CA SER A 283 -6.26 1.43 -22.33
C SER A 283 -5.89 1.23 -23.80
N GLU A 284 -6.66 1.85 -24.70
CA GLU A 284 -6.43 1.78 -26.15
C GLU A 284 -6.24 0.34 -26.68
N GLY A 285 -6.93 -0.63 -26.07
CA GLY A 285 -6.80 -2.05 -26.42
C GLY A 285 -5.46 -2.69 -26.00
N ARG A 286 -4.70 -2.02 -25.12
CA ARG A 286 -3.42 -2.53 -24.59
C ARG A 286 -3.59 -3.00 -23.17
N ASN A 287 -3.21 -4.24 -22.92
CA ASN A 287 -3.23 -4.85 -21.59
C ASN A 287 -2.06 -4.36 -20.72
N MET A 288 -2.20 -4.49 -19.40
CA MET A 288 -1.21 -4.07 -18.40
C MET A 288 -0.89 -2.57 -18.43
N GLN A 289 -1.74 -1.74 -19.00
CA GLN A 289 -1.62 -0.28 -18.97
C GLN A 289 -2.67 0.32 -18.04
N ALA A 290 -2.28 1.37 -17.34
CA ALA A 290 -3.21 2.17 -16.56
C ALA A 290 -4.26 2.81 -17.48
N ASN A 291 -5.51 2.56 -17.20
CA ASN A 291 -6.64 3.20 -17.84
C ASN A 291 -7.44 4.01 -16.80
N LYS A 292 -7.78 5.23 -17.17
CA LYS A 292 -8.48 6.17 -16.30
C LYS A 292 -9.54 6.90 -17.10
N VAL A 293 -10.78 6.79 -16.64
CA VAL A 293 -11.92 7.48 -17.26
C VAL A 293 -12.65 8.33 -16.23
N ARG A 294 -13.26 9.42 -16.69
CA ARG A 294 -13.88 10.42 -15.85
C ARG A 294 -15.27 10.73 -16.34
N TYR A 295 -16.21 10.81 -15.41
CA TYR A 295 -17.62 11.15 -15.67
C TYR A 295 -18.06 12.27 -14.74
N ILE A 296 -18.92 13.18 -15.26
CA ILE A 296 -19.66 14.13 -14.45
C ILE A 296 -21.06 13.58 -14.30
N VAL A 297 -21.50 13.40 -13.06
CA VAL A 297 -22.79 12.77 -12.75
C VAL A 297 -23.60 13.62 -11.76
N GLU A 298 -24.92 13.58 -11.92
CA GLU A 298 -25.87 14.16 -10.98
C GLU A 298 -26.36 13.06 -10.02
N ASN A 299 -26.03 13.20 -8.74
CA ASN A 299 -26.57 12.36 -7.69
C ASN A 299 -27.82 13.00 -7.11
N HIS A 300 -28.99 12.41 -7.32
CA HIS A 300 -30.27 12.85 -6.79
C HIS A 300 -30.66 12.15 -5.50
N SER A 301 -29.82 11.26 -5.00
CA SER A 301 -30.03 10.47 -3.80
C SER A 301 -28.97 10.78 -2.73
N ASN A 302 -28.94 10.01 -1.66
CA ASN A 302 -27.88 10.07 -0.66
C ASN A 302 -26.77 9.03 -0.92
N CYS A 303 -26.70 8.46 -2.14
CA CYS A 303 -25.73 7.44 -2.48
C CYS A 303 -25.34 7.55 -3.97
N ILE A 304 -24.05 7.56 -4.25
CA ILE A 304 -23.51 7.35 -5.59
C ILE A 304 -23.34 5.83 -5.75
N ASP A 305 -24.21 5.23 -6.57
CA ASP A 305 -24.09 3.82 -6.96
C ASP A 305 -23.36 3.71 -8.29
N ILE A 306 -22.37 2.83 -8.35
CA ILE A 306 -21.62 2.47 -9.54
C ILE A 306 -21.91 1.03 -9.86
N LYS A 307 -22.56 0.77 -10.98
CA LYS A 307 -22.94 -0.58 -11.41
C LYS A 307 -22.19 -0.98 -12.67
N LEU A 308 -21.69 -2.21 -12.67
CA LEU A 308 -20.94 -2.80 -13.78
C LEU A 308 -21.71 -4.02 -14.29
N LEU A 309 -22.05 -4.03 -15.58
CA LEU A 309 -22.76 -5.13 -16.22
C LEU A 309 -21.85 -5.78 -17.27
N PRO A 310 -21.42 -7.04 -17.08
CA PRO A 310 -20.50 -7.70 -18.00
C PRO A 310 -21.15 -7.90 -19.36
N LYS A 311 -20.37 -7.67 -20.43
CA LYS A 311 -20.71 -7.98 -21.83
C LYS A 311 -19.83 -9.10 -22.36
N THR A 312 -18.53 -9.00 -22.15
CA THR A 312 -17.55 -10.03 -22.48
C THR A 312 -16.60 -10.17 -21.31
N GLY A 313 -16.31 -11.39 -20.91
CA GLY A 313 -15.40 -11.68 -19.80
C GLY A 313 -15.92 -11.18 -18.46
N LYS A 314 -15.08 -10.51 -17.69
CA LYS A 314 -15.35 -10.13 -16.30
C LYS A 314 -15.43 -8.62 -16.13
N THR A 315 -16.13 -8.19 -15.08
CA THR A 315 -16.07 -6.82 -14.59
C THR A 315 -14.95 -6.69 -13.57
N PHE A 316 -14.28 -5.53 -13.55
CA PHE A 316 -13.33 -5.21 -12.48
C PHE A 316 -13.03 -3.72 -12.39
N LEU A 317 -12.55 -3.33 -11.22
CA LEU A 317 -12.22 -1.95 -10.90
C LEU A 317 -11.05 -1.94 -9.91
N SER A 318 -10.07 -1.07 -10.15
CA SER A 318 -8.84 -0.94 -9.33
C SER A 318 -8.84 0.31 -8.47
N GLY A 319 -9.52 1.36 -8.89
CA GLY A 319 -9.61 2.60 -8.13
C GLY A 319 -10.85 3.41 -8.45
N ILE A 320 -11.34 4.12 -7.45
CA ILE A 320 -12.43 5.09 -7.58
C ILE A 320 -11.97 6.40 -6.95
N LYS A 321 -12.17 7.50 -7.68
CA LYS A 321 -12.02 8.83 -7.10
C LYS A 321 -13.30 9.62 -7.32
N VAL A 322 -13.79 10.25 -6.25
CA VAL A 322 -15.00 11.08 -6.27
C VAL A 322 -14.66 12.46 -5.76
N ARG A 323 -15.13 13.49 -6.45
CA ARG A 323 -14.99 14.88 -6.04
C ARG A 323 -16.30 15.62 -6.26
N LYS A 324 -16.75 16.35 -5.25
CA LYS A 324 -17.92 17.21 -5.31
C LYS A 324 -17.55 18.60 -5.82
#